data_0b74539363b3b4fde54cc1d54545f270
#
_entry.id   0b74539363b3b4fde54cc1d54545f270
#
_cell.length_a   1.000
_cell.length_b   1.000
_cell.length_c   1.000
_cell.angle_alpha   90.00
_cell.angle_beta   90.00
_cell.angle_gamma   90.00
#
_symmetry.space_group_name_H-M   'P 1'
#
loop_
_entity.id
_entity.type
_entity.pdbx_description
1 polymer ?
#
loop_
_entity_poly.entity_id
_entity_poly.type
_entity_poly.pdbx_seq_one_letter_code
_entity_poly.pdbx_strand_id
1 'polypeptide(L)'
;LTDRLATLCRHGAGVKRLGRAKGPAIWQYNGCQMTSTVLAILGGKRALGGKVMEESDLIPVLRRGLPSTAVDELAALLGFTREQMAECLALSKRTLARRRGQARLTAVESDRLYRLARVLARATDVLGNTAKAARWLRKPNRALESVPPLTLLDTDLGVRQVEAVLGRIEHGVYS
;
A
#
# COMPACT_ATOMS: atom_id res chain seq x y z
N LEU A 1 -16.06 10.37 2.26
CA LEU A 1 -14.91 9.46 2.42
C LEU A 1 -13.58 10.14 2.05
N THR A 2 -13.58 11.06 1.10
CA THR A 2 -12.40 11.85 0.68
C THR A 2 -11.90 12.83 1.76
N ASP A 3 -12.77 13.27 2.66
CA ASP A 3 -12.47 14.27 3.69
C ASP A 3 -11.67 13.72 4.90
N ARG A 4 -11.74 12.41 5.15
CA ARG A 4 -10.98 11.78 6.26
C ARG A 4 -9.48 11.72 6.03
N LEU A 5 -9.04 11.58 4.77
CA LEU A 5 -7.60 11.57 4.44
C LEU A 5 -7.02 12.99 4.42
N ALA A 6 -7.79 13.99 4.01
CA ALA A 6 -7.37 15.39 4.01
C ALA A 6 -7.16 15.95 5.43
N THR A 7 -7.90 15.45 6.42
CA THR A 7 -7.78 15.89 7.83
C THR A 7 -6.54 15.29 8.51
N LEU A 8 -6.09 14.10 8.10
CA LEU A 8 -4.89 13.46 8.65
C LEU A 8 -3.58 14.11 8.19
N CYS A 9 -3.58 14.78 7.03
CA CYS A 9 -2.39 15.47 6.51
C CYS A 9 -2.13 16.85 7.15
N ARG A 10 -3.06 17.43 7.91
CA ARG A 10 -2.93 18.81 8.45
C ARG A 10 -2.25 18.94 9.80
N HIS A 11 -1.87 17.85 10.46
CA HIS A 11 -1.23 17.89 11.78
C HIS A 11 0.21 17.33 11.76
N GLY A 12 0.99 17.67 10.78
CA GLY A 12 2.41 17.35 10.72
C GLY A 12 3.27 18.60 10.95
N ALA A 13 3.72 18.76 12.17
CA ALA A 13 4.63 19.84 12.59
C ALA A 13 5.98 19.80 11.85
N GLY A 14 6.41 21.00 11.40
CA GLY A 14 7.82 21.37 11.34
C GLY A 14 8.73 20.63 10.36
N VAL A 15 8.74 21.07 9.11
CA VAL A 15 9.85 20.78 8.18
C VAL A 15 11.08 21.55 8.63
N LYS A 16 11.96 20.92 9.43
CA LYS A 16 13.34 21.39 9.59
C LYS A 16 14.11 21.03 8.32
N ARG A 17 14.49 22.07 7.54
CA ARG A 17 15.47 21.94 6.47
C ARG A 17 16.81 21.50 7.09
N LEU A 18 17.13 20.22 6.99
CA LEU A 18 18.46 19.71 7.28
C LEU A 18 19.29 19.73 6.01
N GLY A 19 20.51 20.25 6.15
CA GLY A 19 21.44 20.61 5.11
C GLY A 19 21.80 19.46 4.14
N ARG A 20 22.24 19.89 2.98
CA ARG A 20 22.76 19.14 1.83
C ARG A 20 23.83 18.13 2.27
N ALA A 21 23.47 16.87 2.45
CA ALA A 21 24.43 15.78 2.55
C ALA A 21 24.70 15.23 1.14
N LYS A 22 25.92 15.41 0.64
CA LYS A 22 26.45 14.81 -0.59
C LYS A 22 26.78 13.34 -0.29
N GLY A 23 25.93 12.41 -0.74
CA GLY A 23 26.17 10.97 -0.77
C GLY A 23 25.14 10.30 -1.67
N PRO A 24 25.45 9.14 -2.30
CA PRO A 24 24.48 8.47 -3.12
C PRO A 24 23.25 8.17 -2.26
N ALA A 25 22.08 8.55 -2.75
CA ALA A 25 20.80 8.38 -2.07
C ALA A 25 20.47 6.87 -1.97
N ILE A 26 21.06 6.21 -0.99
CA ILE A 26 20.66 4.90 -0.54
C ILE A 26 19.40 5.14 0.28
N TRP A 27 18.23 4.90 -0.34
CA TRP A 27 16.92 4.56 0.25
C TRP A 27 16.70 4.98 1.73
N GLN A 28 16.83 6.26 2.07
CA GLN A 28 16.26 6.77 3.31
C GLN A 28 14.76 6.99 3.08
N TYR A 29 14.01 5.90 3.08
CA TYR A 29 12.57 5.95 3.26
C TYR A 29 12.30 6.64 4.61
N ASN A 30 11.50 7.69 4.61
CA ASN A 30 10.91 8.22 5.84
C ASN A 30 9.92 7.17 6.39
N GLY A 31 10.45 6.12 7.02
CA GLY A 31 9.70 4.95 7.48
C GLY A 31 8.46 5.31 8.29
N CYS A 32 8.51 6.39 9.06
CA CYS A 32 7.40 6.83 9.90
C CYS A 32 6.18 7.33 9.10
N GLN A 33 6.36 8.01 7.95
CA GLN A 33 5.24 8.48 7.14
C GLN A 33 4.60 7.36 6.33
N MET A 34 5.40 6.48 5.73
CA MET A 34 4.88 5.32 5.00
C MET A 34 4.08 4.39 5.90
N THR A 35 4.58 4.09 7.10
CA THR A 35 3.86 3.24 8.06
C THR A 35 2.50 3.84 8.41
N SER A 36 2.41 5.16 8.64
CA SER A 36 1.13 5.83 8.96
C SER A 36 0.14 5.76 7.79
N THR A 37 0.61 5.90 6.55
CA THR A 37 -0.23 5.80 5.34
C THR A 37 -0.73 4.36 5.13
N VAL A 38 0.15 3.37 5.27
CA VAL A 38 -0.23 1.94 5.18
C VAL A 38 -1.24 1.58 6.24
N LEU A 39 -1.05 2.03 7.49
CA LEU A 39 -2.00 1.81 8.59
C LEU A 39 -3.37 2.42 8.28
N ALA A 40 -3.40 3.64 7.72
CA ALA A 40 -4.64 4.30 7.34
C ALA A 40 -5.38 3.52 6.23
N ILE A 41 -4.63 3.00 5.25
CA ILE A 41 -5.14 2.18 4.14
C ILE A 41 -5.74 0.86 4.66
N LEU A 42 -5.16 0.25 5.69
CA LEU A 42 -5.60 -1.03 6.26
C LEU A 42 -6.71 -0.88 7.34
N GLY A 43 -7.36 0.28 7.44
CA GLY A 43 -8.46 0.52 8.38
C GLY A 43 -8.05 1.23 9.67
N GLY A 44 -6.79 1.70 9.75
CA GLY A 44 -6.28 2.51 10.86
C GLY A 44 -5.86 1.72 12.09
N LYS A 45 -5.26 2.43 13.06
CA LYS A 45 -4.71 1.84 14.30
C LYS A 45 -5.74 1.05 15.11
N ARG A 46 -7.02 1.44 15.09
CA ARG A 46 -8.09 0.75 15.81
C ARG A 46 -8.36 -0.65 15.25
N ALA A 47 -8.40 -0.79 13.92
CA ALA A 47 -8.62 -2.07 13.26
C ALA A 47 -7.46 -3.05 13.49
N LEU A 48 -6.24 -2.52 13.66
CA LEU A 48 -5.01 -3.31 13.81
C LEU A 48 -4.63 -3.60 15.27
N GLY A 49 -5.39 -3.12 16.25
CA GLY A 49 -5.18 -3.44 17.68
C GLY A 49 -4.35 -2.43 18.47
N GLY A 50 -4.23 -1.20 18.00
CA GLY A 50 -3.92 -0.01 18.81
C GLY A 50 -2.46 0.38 19.00
N LYS A 51 -1.49 -0.52 18.98
CA LYS A 51 -0.08 -0.24 19.31
C LYS A 51 0.90 -0.41 18.13
N VAL A 52 0.52 0.02 16.94
CA VAL A 52 1.46 -0.01 15.80
C VAL A 52 2.06 1.39 15.64
N MET A 53 3.33 1.54 15.95
CA MET A 53 4.08 2.80 15.82
C MET A 53 5.16 2.70 14.75
N GLU A 54 5.73 1.51 14.55
CA GLU A 54 6.77 1.22 13.56
C GLU A 54 6.35 0.07 12.64
N GLU A 55 7.05 -0.06 11.50
CA GLU A 55 6.78 -1.14 10.54
C GLU A 55 7.02 -2.53 11.14
N SER A 56 7.99 -2.65 12.05
CA SER A 56 8.29 -3.88 12.80
C SER A 56 7.10 -4.38 13.64
N ASP A 57 6.27 -3.46 14.14
CA ASP A 57 5.08 -3.79 14.93
C ASP A 57 3.99 -4.48 14.10
N LEU A 58 4.07 -4.35 12.77
CA LEU A 58 3.15 -5.04 11.86
C LEU A 58 3.42 -6.53 11.75
N ILE A 59 4.64 -7.00 11.99
CA ILE A 59 4.99 -8.42 11.89
C ILE A 59 4.08 -9.32 12.73
N PRO A 60 3.91 -9.08 14.04
CA PRO A 60 3.01 -9.88 14.84
C PRO A 60 1.53 -9.72 14.44
N VAL A 61 1.14 -8.56 13.91
CA VAL A 61 -0.23 -8.33 13.42
C VAL A 61 -0.49 -9.15 12.16
N LEU A 62 0.44 -9.15 11.19
CA LEU A 62 0.36 -9.95 9.96
C LEU A 62 0.32 -11.46 10.27
N ARG A 63 1.14 -11.91 11.21
CA ARG A 63 1.15 -13.33 11.63
C ARG A 63 -0.16 -13.77 12.28
N ARG A 64 -0.82 -12.89 13.06
CA ARG A 64 -2.15 -13.13 13.63
C ARG A 64 -3.27 -13.04 12.61
N GLY A 65 -3.01 -12.42 11.47
CA GLY A 65 -3.98 -12.11 10.42
C GLY A 65 -4.61 -10.73 10.56
N LEU A 66 -4.69 -10.01 9.45
CA LEU A 66 -5.39 -8.73 9.36
C LEU A 66 -6.91 -8.95 9.49
N PRO A 67 -7.67 -7.96 9.97
CA PRO A 67 -9.11 -8.03 9.97
C PRO A 67 -9.63 -8.11 8.52
N SER A 68 -10.67 -8.89 8.29
CA SER A 68 -11.26 -9.06 6.95
C SER A 68 -11.80 -7.75 6.37
N THR A 69 -12.17 -6.79 7.22
CA THR A 69 -12.59 -5.43 6.83
C THR A 69 -11.50 -4.65 6.11
N ALA A 70 -10.21 -4.94 6.36
CA ALA A 70 -9.10 -4.30 5.67
C ALA A 70 -9.11 -4.56 4.15
N VAL A 71 -9.68 -5.69 3.71
CA VAL A 71 -9.89 -5.99 2.28
C VAL A 71 -10.89 -5.02 1.67
N ASP A 72 -12.01 -4.77 2.35
CA ASP A 72 -13.07 -3.87 1.87
C ASP A 72 -12.58 -2.41 1.84
N GLU A 73 -11.81 -1.99 2.84
CA GLU A 73 -11.18 -0.66 2.88
C GLU A 73 -10.22 -0.44 1.70
N LEU A 74 -9.34 -1.40 1.47
CA LEU A 74 -8.39 -1.32 0.35
C LEU A 74 -9.09 -1.40 -1.01
N ALA A 75 -10.12 -2.25 -1.15
CA ALA A 75 -10.93 -2.34 -2.36
C ALA A 75 -11.61 -1.01 -2.67
N ALA A 76 -12.18 -0.34 -1.66
CA ALA A 76 -12.80 0.98 -1.81
C ALA A 76 -11.80 2.05 -2.28
N LEU A 77 -10.56 2.06 -1.73
CA LEU A 77 -9.51 3.00 -2.12
C LEU A 77 -9.02 2.76 -3.55
N LEU A 78 -8.92 1.50 -3.96
CA LEU A 78 -8.53 1.14 -5.33
C LEU A 78 -9.69 1.28 -6.34
N GLY A 79 -10.92 1.43 -5.87
CA GLY A 79 -12.13 1.38 -6.73
C GLY A 79 -12.31 0.01 -7.37
N PHE A 80 -12.03 -1.05 -6.61
CA PHE A 80 -12.10 -2.43 -7.09
C PHE A 80 -13.41 -3.09 -6.73
N THR A 81 -13.83 -3.99 -7.63
CA THR A 81 -14.82 -5.02 -7.29
C THR A 81 -14.16 -6.09 -6.41
N ARG A 82 -14.99 -6.93 -5.79
CA ARG A 82 -14.50 -8.05 -5.00
C ARG A 82 -13.75 -9.08 -5.82
N GLU A 83 -14.19 -9.28 -7.07
CA GLU A 83 -13.55 -10.18 -8.00
C GLU A 83 -12.12 -9.73 -8.31
N GLN A 84 -11.95 -8.45 -8.60
CA GLN A 84 -10.63 -7.85 -8.81
C GLN A 84 -9.74 -7.95 -7.57
N MET A 85 -10.33 -7.75 -6.37
CA MET A 85 -9.61 -7.93 -5.11
C MET A 85 -9.19 -9.38 -4.89
N ALA A 86 -10.04 -10.35 -5.24
CA ALA A 86 -9.70 -11.78 -5.16
C ALA A 86 -8.49 -12.12 -6.06
N GLU A 87 -8.49 -11.61 -7.28
CA GLU A 87 -7.37 -11.78 -8.23
C GLU A 87 -6.07 -11.18 -7.67
N CYS A 88 -6.09 -9.95 -7.17
CA CYS A 88 -4.93 -9.29 -6.57
C CYS A 88 -4.37 -10.03 -5.35
N LEU A 89 -5.24 -10.68 -4.58
CA LEU A 89 -4.86 -11.47 -3.41
C LEU A 89 -4.53 -12.92 -3.77
N ALA A 90 -4.63 -13.30 -5.06
CA ALA A 90 -4.50 -14.68 -5.55
C ALA A 90 -5.40 -15.65 -4.76
N LEU A 91 -6.67 -15.23 -4.55
CA LEU A 91 -7.70 -16.00 -3.85
C LEU A 91 -8.81 -16.38 -4.81
N SER A 92 -9.44 -17.54 -4.57
CA SER A 92 -10.70 -17.83 -5.25
C SER A 92 -11.82 -16.92 -4.74
N LYS A 93 -12.79 -16.57 -5.60
CA LYS A 93 -13.98 -15.79 -5.21
C LYS A 93 -14.71 -16.41 -4.02
N ARG A 94 -14.79 -17.75 -3.96
CA ARG A 94 -15.38 -18.51 -2.86
C ARG A 94 -14.60 -18.31 -1.55
N THR A 95 -13.27 -18.31 -1.62
CA THR A 95 -12.42 -18.09 -0.44
C THR A 95 -12.63 -16.69 0.09
N LEU A 96 -12.60 -15.66 -0.76
CA LEU A 96 -12.81 -14.28 -0.35
C LEU A 96 -14.22 -14.06 0.24
N ALA A 97 -15.26 -14.69 -0.35
CA ALA A 97 -16.62 -14.63 0.19
C ALA A 97 -16.72 -15.28 1.58
N ARG A 98 -16.06 -16.42 1.79
CA ARG A 98 -16.00 -17.09 3.09
C ARG A 98 -15.29 -16.25 4.15
N ARG A 99 -14.25 -15.49 3.78
CA ARG A 99 -13.51 -14.61 4.69
C ARG A 99 -14.37 -13.48 5.28
N ARG A 100 -15.44 -13.09 4.59
CA ARG A 100 -16.41 -12.11 5.12
C ARG A 100 -17.04 -12.53 6.44
N GLY A 101 -17.31 -13.82 6.59
CA GLY A 101 -17.83 -14.39 7.84
C GLY A 101 -16.77 -14.66 8.91
N GLN A 102 -15.49 -14.46 8.58
CA GLN A 102 -14.36 -14.66 9.48
C GLN A 102 -13.82 -13.32 9.95
N ALA A 103 -13.49 -13.21 11.22
CA ALA A 103 -12.96 -11.97 11.78
C ALA A 103 -11.58 -11.59 11.21
N ARG A 104 -10.80 -12.59 10.75
CA ARG A 104 -9.41 -12.38 10.31
C ARG A 104 -9.06 -13.18 9.04
N LEU A 105 -8.13 -12.65 8.29
CA LEU A 105 -7.43 -13.30 7.19
C LEU A 105 -6.38 -14.27 7.74
N THR A 106 -5.91 -15.20 6.92
CA THR A 106 -4.69 -15.96 7.23
C THR A 106 -3.45 -15.07 7.17
N ALA A 107 -2.33 -15.53 7.72
CA ALA A 107 -1.05 -14.83 7.65
C ALA A 107 -0.61 -14.57 6.19
N VAL A 108 -0.77 -15.56 5.30
CA VAL A 108 -0.42 -15.45 3.88
C VAL A 108 -1.30 -14.42 3.15
N GLU A 109 -2.61 -14.44 3.40
CA GLU A 109 -3.54 -13.46 2.82
C GLU A 109 -3.24 -12.05 3.34
N SER A 110 -2.89 -11.94 4.62
CA SER A 110 -2.52 -10.68 5.26
C SER A 110 -1.22 -10.09 4.69
N ASP A 111 -0.24 -10.93 4.42
CA ASP A 111 1.02 -10.52 3.81
C ASP A 111 0.79 -9.97 2.38
N ARG A 112 -0.04 -10.64 1.58
CA ARG A 112 -0.42 -10.15 0.24
C ARG A 112 -1.17 -8.82 0.30
N LEU A 113 -2.13 -8.70 1.22
CA LEU A 113 -2.87 -7.46 1.43
C LEU A 113 -1.95 -6.31 1.87
N TYR A 114 -1.02 -6.60 2.78
CA TYR A 114 -0.01 -5.63 3.23
C TYR A 114 0.90 -5.16 2.09
N ARG A 115 1.39 -6.07 1.25
CA ARG A 115 2.21 -5.72 0.07
C ARG A 115 1.47 -4.77 -0.87
N LEU A 116 0.21 -5.05 -1.15
CA LEU A 116 -0.64 -4.21 -1.99
C LEU A 116 -0.86 -2.82 -1.35
N ALA A 117 -1.13 -2.77 -0.05
CA ALA A 117 -1.30 -1.51 0.70
C ALA A 117 0.00 -0.68 0.71
N ARG A 118 1.17 -1.33 0.87
CA ARG A 118 2.48 -0.68 0.85
C ARG A 118 2.77 -0.04 -0.50
N VAL A 119 2.53 -0.77 -1.60
CA VAL A 119 2.74 -0.23 -2.94
C VAL A 119 1.76 0.92 -3.24
N LEU A 120 0.49 0.82 -2.80
CA LEU A 120 -0.48 1.91 -2.94
C LEU A 120 -0.04 3.15 -2.14
N ALA A 121 0.45 2.97 -0.92
CA ALA A 121 0.99 4.08 -0.11
C ALA A 121 2.16 4.75 -0.84
N ARG A 122 3.13 3.96 -1.32
CA ARG A 122 4.28 4.48 -2.08
C ARG A 122 3.85 5.21 -3.35
N ALA A 123 2.92 4.64 -4.12
CA ALA A 123 2.39 5.29 -5.32
C ALA A 123 1.64 6.58 -4.97
N THR A 124 0.96 6.63 -3.83
CA THR A 124 0.27 7.84 -3.35
C THR A 124 1.26 8.95 -3.02
N ASP A 125 2.37 8.64 -2.37
CA ASP A 125 3.42 9.60 -2.04
C ASP A 125 4.07 10.15 -3.31
N VAL A 126 4.43 9.30 -4.26
CA VAL A 126 5.08 9.68 -5.52
C VAL A 126 4.15 10.48 -6.44
N LEU A 127 2.89 10.09 -6.56
CA LEU A 127 1.91 10.71 -7.45
C LEU A 127 1.07 11.80 -6.77
N GLY A 128 1.26 11.98 -5.46
CA GLY A 128 0.65 13.03 -4.64
C GLY A 128 -0.85 12.83 -4.34
N ASN A 129 -1.47 11.74 -4.81
CA ASN A 129 -2.90 11.51 -4.61
C ASN A 129 -3.26 10.02 -4.76
N THR A 130 -4.06 9.48 -3.83
CA THR A 130 -4.49 8.07 -3.83
C THR A 130 -5.30 7.69 -5.07
N ALA A 131 -6.16 8.59 -5.58
CA ALA A 131 -6.94 8.31 -6.78
C ALA A 131 -6.05 8.24 -8.04
N LYS A 132 -5.00 9.07 -8.11
CA LYS A 132 -3.99 8.98 -9.18
C LYS A 132 -3.20 7.68 -9.06
N ALA A 133 -2.79 7.31 -7.85
CA ALA A 133 -2.08 6.07 -7.55
C ALA A 133 -2.89 4.84 -7.96
N ALA A 134 -4.15 4.75 -7.53
CA ALA A 134 -5.05 3.67 -7.89
C ALA A 134 -5.27 3.55 -9.41
N ARG A 135 -5.40 4.69 -10.10
CA ARG A 135 -5.50 4.71 -11.56
C ARG A 135 -4.21 4.27 -12.24
N TRP A 136 -3.07 4.71 -11.75
CA TRP A 136 -1.75 4.34 -12.28
C TRP A 136 -1.50 2.84 -12.13
N LEU A 137 -1.82 2.26 -10.99
CA LEU A 137 -1.66 0.82 -10.74
C LEU A 137 -2.50 -0.06 -11.69
N ARG A 138 -3.62 0.46 -12.19
CA ARG A 138 -4.53 -0.27 -13.09
C ARG A 138 -4.21 -0.09 -14.58
N LYS A 139 -3.42 0.91 -14.94
CA LYS A 139 -3.11 1.18 -16.35
C LYS A 139 -1.86 0.43 -16.79
N PRO A 140 -1.84 -0.11 -18.02
CA PRO A 140 -0.63 -0.63 -18.62
C PRO A 140 0.49 0.39 -18.57
N ASN A 141 1.69 -0.04 -18.18
CA ASN A 141 2.87 0.81 -18.07
C ASN A 141 3.99 0.31 -18.99
N ARG A 142 4.51 1.17 -19.87
CA ARG A 142 5.56 0.81 -20.81
C ARG A 142 6.83 0.30 -20.12
N ALA A 143 7.18 0.86 -18.96
CA ALA A 143 8.33 0.44 -18.18
C ALA A 143 8.16 -0.95 -17.51
N LEU A 144 6.95 -1.53 -17.60
CA LEU A 144 6.59 -2.86 -17.11
C LEU A 144 6.03 -3.72 -18.27
N GLU A 145 6.63 -3.64 -19.44
CA GLU A 145 6.24 -4.42 -20.63
C GLU A 145 4.77 -4.23 -21.03
N SER A 146 4.24 -3.02 -20.80
CA SER A 146 2.82 -2.68 -21.04
C SER A 146 1.83 -3.49 -20.19
N VAL A 147 2.28 -4.08 -19.09
CA VAL A 147 1.43 -4.76 -18.11
C VAL A 147 0.98 -3.76 -17.03
N PRO A 148 -0.25 -3.84 -16.51
CA PRO A 148 -0.66 -3.05 -15.36
C PRO A 148 0.18 -3.41 -14.12
N PRO A 149 0.75 -2.41 -13.41
CA PRO A 149 1.57 -2.67 -12.21
C PRO A 149 0.91 -3.61 -11.20
N LEU A 150 -0.41 -3.49 -11.06
CA LEU A 150 -1.20 -4.26 -10.12
C LEU A 150 -1.10 -5.77 -10.32
N THR A 151 -1.03 -6.24 -11.56
CA THR A 151 -0.97 -7.68 -11.88
C THR A 151 0.36 -8.32 -11.51
N LEU A 152 1.38 -7.51 -11.23
CA LEU A 152 2.70 -7.97 -10.81
C LEU A 152 2.85 -8.08 -9.28
N LEU A 153 1.86 -7.60 -8.51
CA LEU A 153 1.94 -7.53 -7.05
C LEU A 153 1.65 -8.86 -6.34
N ASP A 154 1.37 -9.90 -7.08
CA ASP A 154 1.24 -11.28 -6.59
C ASP A 154 2.59 -11.88 -6.15
N THR A 155 3.70 -11.36 -6.70
CA THR A 155 5.07 -11.81 -6.40
C THR A 155 5.93 -10.70 -5.79
N ASP A 156 6.92 -11.06 -4.98
CA ASP A 156 7.89 -10.11 -4.41
C ASP A 156 8.75 -9.47 -5.51
N LEU A 157 9.11 -10.23 -6.55
CA LEU A 157 9.87 -9.71 -7.69
C LEU A 157 9.08 -8.62 -8.43
N GLY A 158 7.80 -8.85 -8.69
CA GLY A 158 6.94 -7.87 -9.32
C GLY A 158 6.76 -6.61 -8.48
N VAL A 159 6.62 -6.76 -7.15
CA VAL A 159 6.60 -5.61 -6.22
C VAL A 159 7.86 -4.76 -6.39
N ARG A 160 9.05 -5.36 -6.40
CA ARG A 160 10.33 -4.64 -6.59
C ARG A 160 10.39 -3.93 -7.95
N GLN A 161 9.89 -4.54 -9.02
CA GLN A 161 9.83 -3.90 -10.33
C GLN A 161 8.92 -2.67 -10.31
N VAL A 162 7.75 -2.76 -9.70
CA VAL A 162 6.81 -1.65 -9.56
C VAL A 162 7.41 -0.52 -8.72
N GLU A 163 8.04 -0.85 -7.58
CA GLU A 163 8.72 0.12 -6.72
C GLU A 163 9.88 0.82 -7.43
N ALA A 164 10.64 0.10 -8.26
CA ALA A 164 11.72 0.68 -9.08
C ALA A 164 11.17 1.69 -10.12
N VAL A 165 10.01 1.40 -10.72
CA VAL A 165 9.35 2.36 -11.62
C VAL A 165 8.87 3.59 -10.87
N LEU A 166 8.26 3.43 -9.69
CA LEU A 166 7.86 4.55 -8.84
C LEU A 166 9.06 5.41 -8.42
N GLY A 167 10.19 4.79 -8.09
CA GLY A 167 11.44 5.51 -7.81
C GLY A 167 11.95 6.32 -8.99
N ARG A 168 11.87 5.80 -10.22
CA ARG A 168 12.21 6.55 -11.43
C ARG A 168 11.30 7.75 -11.65
N ILE A 169 9.99 7.59 -11.42
CA ILE A 169 9.02 8.69 -11.52
C ILE A 169 9.34 9.79 -10.49
N GLU A 170 9.63 9.42 -9.25
CA GLU A 170 9.97 10.34 -8.16
C GLU A 170 11.22 11.18 -8.48
N HIS A 171 12.22 10.57 -9.09
CA HIS A 171 13.47 11.24 -9.44
C HIS A 171 13.47 11.87 -10.85
N GLY A 172 12.34 11.82 -11.55
CA GLY A 172 12.20 12.42 -12.89
C GLY A 172 13.01 11.70 -13.98
N VAL A 173 13.44 10.46 -13.74
CA VAL A 173 14.18 9.65 -14.70
C VAL A 173 13.19 8.85 -15.54
N TYR A 174 12.79 9.43 -16.66
CA TYR A 174 11.97 8.75 -17.67
C TYR A 174 12.91 8.11 -18.71
N SER A 175 12.91 6.80 -18.76
CA SER A 175 13.51 6.02 -19.84
C SER A 175 12.40 5.37 -20.65
#